data_92641d8f9919451456e056b72c75db32
#
_entry.id   92641d8f9919451456e056b72c75db32
#
_cell.length_a   1.000
_cell.length_b   1.000
_cell.length_c   1.000
_cell.angle_alpha   90.00
_cell.angle_beta   90.00
_cell.angle_gamma   90.00
#
_symmetry.space_group_name_H-M   'P 1'
#
loop_
_entity.id
_entity.type
_entity.pdbx_description
1 polymer ?
#
loop_
_entity_poly.entity_id
_entity_poly.type
_entity_poly.pdbx_seq_one_letter_code
_entity_poly.pdbx_strand_id
1 'polypeptide(L)'
;MRRRIAEGYQRAASLRALGYKGFTSFAQGSSAPEHSYMKMATSELGKALYELGMEIQGPFGPVTDDVRGEEQGRWADAFFVSFANTIAGGSSEIQRNIIAQRVLGLPRG
;
A
#
# COMPACT_ATOMS: atom_id res chain seq x y z
N MET A 1 -7.08 15.06 -10.55
CA MET A 1 -5.87 15.18 -9.75
C MET A 1 -6.16 15.44 -8.26
N ARG A 2 -6.66 16.60 -7.83
CA ARG A 2 -6.92 16.95 -6.41
C ARG A 2 -7.72 15.88 -5.64
N ARG A 3 -8.78 15.33 -6.24
CA ARG A 3 -9.59 14.27 -5.63
C ARG A 3 -8.76 13.02 -5.33
N ARG A 4 -7.94 12.54 -6.27
CA ARG A 4 -7.10 11.34 -6.09
C ARG A 4 -6.05 11.56 -4.98
N ILE A 5 -5.49 12.76 -4.87
CA ILE A 5 -4.58 13.12 -3.78
C ILE A 5 -5.31 13.06 -2.43
N ALA A 6 -6.51 13.65 -2.35
CA ALA A 6 -7.31 13.63 -1.13
C ALA A 6 -7.73 12.20 -0.72
N GLU A 7 -8.15 11.38 -1.69
CA GLU A 7 -8.46 9.95 -1.47
C GLU A 7 -7.23 9.19 -0.96
N GLY A 8 -6.06 9.44 -1.55
CA GLY A 8 -4.79 8.85 -1.10
C GLY A 8 -4.45 9.22 0.35
N TYR A 9 -4.57 10.50 0.68
CA TYR A 9 -4.37 10.99 2.05
C TYR A 9 -5.35 10.35 3.04
N GLN A 10 -6.63 10.29 2.69
CA GLN A 10 -7.67 9.68 3.52
C GLN A 10 -7.38 8.21 3.78
N ARG A 11 -7.01 7.45 2.76
CA ARG A 11 -6.63 6.04 2.88
C ARG A 11 -5.39 5.86 3.76
N ALA A 12 -4.37 6.69 3.59
CA ALA A 12 -3.17 6.66 4.42
C ALA A 12 -3.47 6.97 5.89
N ALA A 13 -4.33 7.97 6.15
CA ALA A 13 -4.77 8.30 7.51
C ALA A 13 -5.57 7.16 8.16
N SER A 14 -6.45 6.51 7.40
CA SER A 14 -7.23 5.34 7.86
C SER A 14 -6.32 4.16 8.20
N LEU A 15 -5.31 3.86 7.35
CA LEU A 15 -4.34 2.80 7.60
C LEU A 15 -3.49 3.09 8.83
N ARG A 16 -3.11 4.35 9.06
CA ARG A 16 -2.39 4.76 10.27
C ARG A 16 -3.23 4.52 11.53
N ALA A 17 -4.50 4.91 11.51
CA ALA A 17 -5.41 4.67 12.64
C ALA A 17 -5.60 3.17 12.91
N LEU A 18 -5.74 2.35 11.85
CA LEU A 18 -5.84 0.90 11.95
C LEU A 18 -4.54 0.29 12.52
N GLY A 19 -3.38 0.85 12.17
CA GLY A 19 -2.09 0.45 12.72
C GLY A 19 -2.00 0.67 14.23
N TYR A 20 -2.46 1.81 14.72
CA TYR A 20 -2.51 2.07 16.17
C TYR A 20 -3.44 1.10 16.88
N LYS A 21 -4.61 0.79 16.30
CA LYS A 21 -5.53 -0.20 16.86
C LYS A 21 -4.88 -1.58 16.93
N GLY A 22 -4.27 -2.05 15.83
CA GLY A 22 -3.59 -3.34 15.79
C GLY A 22 -2.42 -3.43 16.77
N PHE A 23 -1.63 -2.38 16.90
CA PHE A 23 -0.54 -2.31 17.89
C PHE A 23 -1.07 -2.38 19.33
N THR A 24 -2.15 -1.67 19.63
CA THR A 24 -2.76 -1.70 20.96
C THR A 24 -3.28 -3.11 21.29
N SER A 25 -3.97 -3.77 20.36
CA SER A 25 -4.43 -5.14 20.52
C SER A 25 -3.28 -6.10 20.78
N PHE A 26 -2.20 -5.99 19.99
CA PHE A 26 -1.00 -6.80 20.19
C PHE A 26 -0.35 -6.56 21.54
N ALA A 27 -0.20 -5.32 21.98
CA ALA A 27 0.37 -4.96 23.30
C ALA A 27 -0.46 -5.50 24.46
N GLN A 28 -1.77 -5.70 24.26
CA GLN A 28 -2.68 -6.32 25.23
C GLN A 28 -2.73 -7.84 25.15
N GLY A 29 -1.86 -8.47 24.33
CA GLY A 29 -1.81 -9.91 24.15
C GLY A 29 -2.96 -10.49 23.32
N SER A 30 -3.71 -9.64 22.62
CA SER A 30 -4.82 -10.06 21.77
C SER A 30 -4.36 -10.32 20.33
N SER A 31 -5.07 -11.19 19.60
CA SER A 31 -4.90 -11.34 18.17
C SER A 31 -5.24 -10.04 17.46
N ALA A 32 -4.38 -9.64 16.52
CA ALA A 32 -4.57 -8.43 15.72
C ALA A 32 -4.83 -8.81 14.24
N PRO A 33 -6.06 -9.21 13.88
CA PRO A 33 -6.40 -9.59 12.50
C PRO A 33 -6.17 -8.44 11.50
N GLU A 34 -6.13 -7.21 11.98
CA GLU A 34 -5.82 -6.01 11.22
C GLU A 34 -4.47 -6.10 10.48
N HIS A 35 -3.49 -6.85 11.00
CA HIS A 35 -2.17 -7.00 10.37
C HIS A 35 -2.26 -7.63 8.98
N SER A 36 -3.14 -8.62 8.78
CA SER A 36 -3.33 -9.26 7.48
C SER A 36 -3.90 -8.28 6.45
N TYR A 37 -4.83 -7.43 6.86
CA TYR A 37 -5.39 -6.39 5.99
C TYR A 37 -4.36 -5.29 5.70
N MET A 38 -3.61 -4.86 6.71
CA MET A 38 -2.66 -3.76 6.59
C MET A 38 -1.58 -4.02 5.55
N LYS A 39 -1.01 -5.22 5.51
CA LYS A 39 0.01 -5.59 4.50
C LYS A 39 -0.51 -5.35 3.08
N MET A 40 -1.68 -5.89 2.77
CA MET A 40 -2.29 -5.76 1.46
C MET A 40 -2.65 -4.29 1.15
N ALA A 41 -3.38 -3.64 2.04
CA ALA A 41 -3.86 -2.28 1.83
C ALA A 41 -2.72 -1.25 1.73
N THR A 42 -1.64 -1.42 2.50
CA THR A 42 -0.47 -0.54 2.47
C THR A 42 0.30 -0.70 1.16
N SER A 43 0.52 -1.94 0.70
CA SER A 43 1.25 -2.19 -0.55
C SER A 43 0.45 -1.71 -1.77
N GLU A 44 -0.85 -1.93 -1.82
CA GLU A 44 -1.72 -1.45 -2.90
C GLU A 44 -1.83 0.08 -2.91
N LEU A 45 -1.95 0.70 -1.72
CA LEU A 45 -1.97 2.16 -1.62
C LEU A 45 -0.63 2.77 -2.05
N GLY A 46 0.49 2.20 -1.62
CA GLY A 46 1.82 2.66 -2.01
C GLY A 46 1.99 2.67 -3.53
N LYS A 47 1.64 1.56 -4.20
CA LYS A 47 1.66 1.46 -5.66
C LYS A 47 0.81 2.56 -6.31
N ALA A 48 -0.42 2.75 -5.86
CA ALA A 48 -1.32 3.75 -6.41
C ALA A 48 -0.82 5.21 -6.20
N LEU A 49 -0.15 5.48 -5.07
CA LEU A 49 0.42 6.79 -4.79
C LEU A 49 1.67 7.08 -5.64
N TYR A 50 2.54 6.09 -5.85
CA TYR A 50 3.70 6.25 -6.74
C TYR A 50 3.27 6.44 -8.20
N GLU A 51 2.27 5.69 -8.67
CA GLU A 51 1.67 5.88 -9.98
C GLU A 51 1.10 7.29 -10.14
N LEU A 52 0.37 7.78 -9.15
CA LEU A 52 -0.16 9.15 -9.12
C LEU A 52 0.97 10.19 -9.13
N GLY A 53 2.06 9.95 -8.41
CA GLY A 53 3.24 10.81 -8.40
C GLY A 53 3.87 10.93 -9.79
N MET A 54 4.01 9.80 -10.50
CA MET A 54 4.51 9.80 -11.88
C MET A 54 3.58 10.57 -12.85
N GLU A 55 2.26 10.38 -12.71
CA GLU A 55 1.28 11.12 -13.53
C GLU A 55 1.36 12.64 -13.30
N ILE A 56 1.61 13.08 -12.07
CA ILE A 56 1.77 14.51 -11.74
C ILE A 56 2.97 15.12 -12.46
N GLN A 57 4.04 14.37 -12.62
CA GLN A 57 5.26 14.79 -13.31
C GLN A 57 5.09 14.82 -14.84
N GLY A 58 3.99 14.28 -15.38
CA GLY A 58 3.72 14.25 -16.82
C GLY A 58 4.80 13.50 -17.61
N PRO A 59 5.37 14.09 -18.68
CA PRO A 59 6.35 13.42 -19.53
C PRO A 59 7.64 12.98 -18.81
N PHE A 60 7.95 13.60 -17.70
CA PHE A 60 9.15 13.29 -16.90
C PHE A 60 8.92 12.20 -15.84
N GLY A 61 7.67 11.79 -15.62
CA GLY A 61 7.33 10.75 -14.63
C GLY A 61 8.12 9.46 -14.79
N PRO A 62 8.25 8.88 -16.01
CA PRO A 62 8.99 7.63 -16.22
C PRO A 62 10.51 7.78 -16.25
N VAL A 63 11.04 8.99 -16.10
CA VAL A 63 12.50 9.25 -16.20
C VAL A 63 13.19 8.77 -14.93
N THR A 64 14.16 7.88 -15.09
CA THR A 64 15.06 7.38 -14.04
C THR A 64 16.46 7.97 -14.25
N ASP A 65 17.21 8.16 -13.19
CA ASP A 65 18.63 8.58 -13.20
C ASP A 65 18.94 9.82 -14.06
N ASP A 66 18.01 10.76 -14.20
CA ASP A 66 18.19 11.97 -14.98
C ASP A 66 17.76 13.20 -14.17
N VAL A 67 18.50 14.29 -14.35
CA VAL A 67 18.19 15.59 -13.72
C VAL A 67 16.83 16.18 -14.11
N ARG A 68 16.23 15.68 -15.19
CA ARG A 68 14.88 16.07 -15.64
C ARG A 68 13.76 15.33 -14.90
N GLY A 69 14.08 14.19 -14.24
CA GLY A 69 13.16 13.49 -13.35
C GLY A 69 13.14 14.17 -11.99
N GLU A 70 11.95 14.36 -11.40
CA GLU A 70 11.83 14.90 -10.04
C GLU A 70 12.59 13.99 -9.05
N GLU A 71 13.38 14.61 -8.17
CA GLU A 71 14.27 13.88 -7.25
C GLU A 71 15.16 12.84 -7.99
N GLN A 72 15.66 13.16 -9.18
CA GLN A 72 16.54 12.29 -9.99
C GLN A 72 15.89 10.94 -10.36
N GLY A 73 14.61 10.93 -10.63
CA GLY A 73 13.87 9.72 -11.02
C GLY A 73 13.39 8.83 -9.88
N ARG A 74 13.58 9.25 -8.64
CA ARG A 74 13.20 8.47 -7.45
C ARG A 74 11.73 8.00 -7.46
N TRP A 75 10.82 8.78 -8.04
CA TRP A 75 9.41 8.41 -8.12
C TRP A 75 9.17 7.24 -9.08
N ALA A 76 9.87 7.21 -10.22
CA ALA A 76 9.82 6.09 -11.15
C ALA A 76 10.39 4.82 -10.52
N ASP A 77 11.55 4.91 -9.87
CA ASP A 77 12.16 3.77 -9.16
C ASP A 77 11.25 3.24 -8.07
N ALA A 78 10.68 4.12 -7.25
CA ALA A 78 9.75 3.73 -6.20
C ALA A 78 8.49 3.07 -6.76
N PHE A 79 7.98 3.53 -7.91
CA PHE A 79 6.86 2.89 -8.59
C PHE A 79 7.22 1.46 -9.02
N PHE A 80 8.36 1.24 -9.67
CA PHE A 80 8.78 -0.11 -10.07
C PHE A 80 8.99 -1.04 -8.87
N VAL A 81 9.63 -0.57 -7.82
CA VAL A 81 9.82 -1.34 -6.57
C VAL A 81 8.48 -1.66 -5.90
N SER A 82 7.47 -0.81 -6.05
CA SER A 82 6.16 -1.02 -5.41
C SER A 82 5.44 -2.29 -5.88
N PHE A 83 5.72 -2.78 -7.09
CA PHE A 83 5.20 -4.07 -7.55
C PHE A 83 5.72 -5.24 -6.70
N ALA A 84 7.01 -5.23 -6.37
CA ALA A 84 7.59 -6.24 -5.48
C ALA A 84 6.88 -6.26 -4.11
N ASN A 85 6.50 -5.10 -3.58
CA ASN A 85 5.78 -4.98 -2.32
C ASN A 85 4.38 -5.60 -2.36
N THR A 86 3.74 -5.70 -3.52
CA THR A 86 2.44 -6.37 -3.67
C THR A 86 2.56 -7.90 -3.77
N ILE A 87 3.76 -8.42 -3.95
CA ILE A 87 4.06 -9.85 -4.11
C ILE A 87 4.75 -10.42 -2.87
N ALA A 88 5.76 -9.71 -2.35
CA ALA A 88 6.54 -10.11 -1.18
C ALA A 88 5.66 -10.31 0.06
N GLY A 89 5.92 -11.37 0.81
CA GLY A 89 5.12 -11.72 2.00
C GLY A 89 3.69 -12.19 1.68
N GLY A 90 3.47 -12.66 0.45
CA GLY A 90 2.17 -13.12 -0.07
C GLY A 90 1.52 -12.09 -0.98
N SER A 91 1.10 -12.54 -2.17
CA SER A 91 0.41 -11.66 -3.12
C SER A 91 -0.91 -11.13 -2.57
N SER A 92 -1.45 -10.09 -3.19
CA SER A 92 -2.74 -9.51 -2.78
C SER A 92 -3.86 -10.56 -2.78
N GLU A 93 -3.84 -11.52 -3.72
CA GLU A 93 -4.83 -12.62 -3.79
C GLU A 93 -4.68 -13.55 -2.58
N ILE A 94 -3.45 -13.94 -2.24
CA ILE A 94 -3.18 -14.78 -1.05
C ILE A 94 -3.59 -14.04 0.22
N GLN A 95 -3.31 -12.74 0.33
CA GLN A 95 -3.73 -11.95 1.48
C GLN A 95 -5.25 -11.86 1.59
N ARG A 96 -5.98 -11.70 0.47
CA ARG A 96 -7.46 -11.75 0.47
C ARG A 96 -7.98 -13.10 0.96
N ASN A 97 -7.36 -14.21 0.53
CA ASN A 97 -7.74 -15.54 1.01
C ASN A 97 -7.49 -15.71 2.52
N ILE A 98 -6.36 -15.21 3.02
CA ILE A 98 -6.06 -15.23 4.46
C ILE A 98 -7.09 -14.41 5.24
N ILE A 99 -7.43 -13.22 4.76
CA ILE A 99 -8.45 -12.36 5.39
C ILE A 99 -9.81 -13.06 5.38
N ALA A 100 -10.22 -13.60 4.23
CA ALA A 100 -11.50 -14.31 4.10
C ALA A 100 -11.61 -15.47 5.10
N GLN A 101 -10.58 -16.29 5.21
CA GLN A 101 -10.60 -17.49 6.04
C GLN A 101 -10.37 -17.18 7.52
N ARG A 102 -9.34 -16.38 7.85
CA ARG A 102 -8.91 -16.18 9.24
C ARG A 102 -9.59 -15.02 9.94
N VAL A 103 -9.98 -13.98 9.21
CA VAL A 103 -10.63 -12.80 9.79
C VAL A 103 -12.14 -12.89 9.68
N LEU A 104 -12.66 -13.28 8.50
CA LEU A 104 -14.09 -13.37 8.24
C LEU A 104 -14.68 -14.77 8.49
N GLY A 105 -13.86 -15.77 8.72
CA GLY A 105 -14.32 -17.15 8.98
C GLY A 105 -14.99 -17.83 7.80
N LEU A 106 -14.71 -17.37 6.57
CA LEU A 106 -15.32 -17.97 5.37
C LEU A 106 -14.70 -19.34 5.06
N PRO A 107 -15.47 -20.28 4.48
CA PRO A 107 -14.95 -21.58 4.12
C PRO A 107 -13.88 -21.48 3.03
N ARG A 108 -12.98 -22.46 3.00
CA ARG A 108 -12.03 -22.62 1.90
C ARG A 108 -12.81 -23.09 0.67
N GLY A 109 -12.62 -22.39 -0.43
CA GLY A 109 -13.12 -22.82 -1.74
C GLY A 109 -12.30 -23.98 -2.29
#